data_1c4880a08569096980d770736bce31fa
#
_entry.id   1c4880a08569096980d770736bce31fa
#
_cell.length_a   1.000
_cell.length_b   1.000
_cell.length_c   1.000
_cell.angle_alpha   90.00
_cell.angle_beta   90.00
_cell.angle_gamma   90.00
#
_symmetry.space_group_name_H-M   'P 1'
#
loop_
_entity.id
_entity.type
_entity.pdbx_description
1 polymer ?
#
loop_
_entity_poly.entity_id
_entity_poly.type
_entity_poly.pdbx_seq_one_letter_code
_entity_poly.pdbx_strand_id
1 'polypeptide(L)'
;MKHHSTNHTEIDRTARKRKLTVPSGLAVALAAIALSGCNDHAAAPITRAAIVRTEIVQPRDRQASVTLTGEIQARFRADLSFRVSGRVFARYVDVGARVQAGEVLALLDPAEQQADVDAATAAVLAAESQLRVAKVTFERQKALIASGFTTRTVYDQAQEGLRTAEGALEAAKAELGTSRDALGYTALRAEAAGVVTARNLEVGQVVQAAQPVFSLAQDGERDAVFDIYESLLFGDLDDSRVSLALVSDPDVTASGHVREVSPAIDAKSATIRVKVAIQDPSAAMTLGSAVAGTVKAKAQQQIALPWSALAAAGSKAAVWTVDPATKTAALKPVTIGGYEAREVLIEAGLKPGERVVIDGGKLLSVGQAVTYEGDPS
;
A
#
# COMPACT_ATOMS: atom_id res chain seq x y z
N MET A 1 -10.52 21.87 -47.36
CA MET A 1 -9.82 22.96 -48.08
C MET A 1 -8.32 22.77 -47.86
N LYS A 2 -7.59 22.57 -48.98
CA LYS A 2 -6.15 22.73 -49.26
C LYS A 2 -5.18 21.94 -48.36
N HIS A 3 -4.60 20.81 -48.78
CA HIS A 3 -3.51 20.62 -49.79
C HIS A 3 -2.15 21.16 -49.33
N HIS A 4 -1.16 20.27 -49.14
CA HIS A 4 0.08 20.13 -49.89
C HIS A 4 0.89 19.04 -49.18
N SER A 5 1.21 17.91 -49.72
CA SER A 5 1.99 17.52 -50.91
C SER A 5 3.49 17.46 -50.69
N THR A 6 3.96 16.20 -50.72
CA THR A 6 5.16 15.64 -51.40
C THR A 6 6.55 16.18 -51.09
N ASN A 7 7.50 15.26 -50.81
CA ASN A 7 8.52 14.94 -51.81
C ASN A 7 9.30 13.65 -51.50
N HIS A 8 9.25 12.77 -52.46
CA HIS A 8 10.18 11.67 -52.74
C HIS A 8 11.58 12.21 -53.05
N THR A 9 12.64 11.51 -52.67
CA THR A 9 13.85 11.46 -53.50
C THR A 9 14.52 10.09 -53.37
N GLU A 10 14.27 9.30 -54.35
CA GLU A 10 14.95 8.07 -54.76
C GLU A 10 16.27 8.47 -55.47
N ILE A 11 17.41 7.90 -55.09
CA ILE A 11 18.64 7.97 -55.91
C ILE A 11 19.15 6.56 -56.08
N ASP A 12 18.81 6.04 -57.24
CA ASP A 12 19.44 4.93 -57.94
C ASP A 12 20.84 5.32 -58.44
N ARG A 13 21.83 4.45 -58.25
CA ARG A 13 23.06 4.44 -59.07
C ARG A 13 23.61 3.04 -59.30
N THR A 14 23.28 2.59 -60.46
CA THR A 14 23.80 1.52 -61.29
C THR A 14 25.31 1.33 -61.35
N ALA A 15 25.67 0.07 -61.31
CA ALA A 15 26.67 -0.72 -62.03
C ALA A 15 27.89 -0.06 -62.67
N ARG A 16 29.03 -0.68 -62.44
CA ARG A 16 30.00 -0.92 -63.51
C ARG A 16 30.93 -2.13 -63.23
N LYS A 17 30.60 -3.22 -63.92
CA LYS A 17 31.54 -4.36 -64.13
C LYS A 17 32.72 -3.88 -65.00
N ARG A 18 33.92 -4.22 -64.58
CA ARG A 18 35.07 -4.32 -65.54
C ARG A 18 35.73 -5.67 -65.38
N LYS A 19 35.54 -6.46 -66.41
CA LYS A 19 36.39 -7.62 -66.74
C LYS A 19 37.72 -7.14 -67.23
N LEU A 20 38.82 -7.77 -66.81
CA LEU A 20 40.04 -7.80 -67.58
C LEU A 20 40.64 -9.22 -67.59
N THR A 21 40.88 -9.63 -68.75
CA THR A 21 41.30 -10.93 -69.26
C THR A 21 42.83 -11.14 -69.15
N VAL A 22 43.17 -12.41 -68.99
CA VAL A 22 44.38 -13.20 -69.09
C VAL A 22 45.40 -12.69 -70.19
N PRO A 23 46.74 -12.96 -70.09
CA PRO A 23 47.15 -14.16 -70.74
C PRO A 23 48.27 -15.00 -70.06
N SER A 24 48.30 -16.25 -70.50
CA SER A 24 49.26 -17.33 -70.29
C SER A 24 50.68 -17.04 -70.74
N GLY A 25 51.63 -17.75 -70.19
CA GLY A 25 52.89 -17.97 -70.79
C GLY A 25 54.01 -18.45 -69.86
N LEU A 26 54.15 -19.72 -69.74
CA LEU A 26 55.36 -20.54 -70.05
C LEU A 26 56.62 -20.33 -69.20
N ALA A 27 57.09 -21.36 -68.61
CA ALA A 27 58.31 -22.15 -68.70
C ALA A 27 58.76 -22.58 -67.29
N VAL A 28 58.67 -23.83 -66.97
CA VAL A 28 59.58 -24.99 -67.13
C VAL A 28 60.94 -24.82 -66.44
N ALA A 29 61.17 -25.79 -65.56
CA ALA A 29 62.36 -26.59 -65.29
C ALA A 29 63.23 -26.26 -64.05
N LEU A 30 63.40 -27.35 -63.32
CA LEU A 30 64.55 -27.84 -62.52
C LEU A 30 64.92 -27.09 -61.24
N ALA A 31 64.71 -27.79 -60.14
CA ALA A 31 65.83 -28.42 -59.38
C ALA A 31 65.26 -29.20 -58.20
N ALA A 32 65.29 -30.51 -58.33
CA ALA A 32 65.24 -31.41 -57.18
C ALA A 32 66.64 -31.37 -56.55
N ILE A 33 66.74 -30.99 -55.27
CA ILE A 33 67.83 -31.40 -54.37
C ILE A 33 67.28 -31.39 -52.96
N ALA A 34 67.41 -32.55 -52.37
CA ALA A 34 67.29 -32.93 -50.99
C ALA A 34 67.49 -31.85 -49.94
N LEU A 35 66.62 -31.83 -48.94
CA LEU A 35 67.03 -31.64 -47.54
C LEU A 35 66.16 -32.47 -46.64
N SER A 36 66.78 -33.55 -46.24
CA SER A 36 66.45 -34.33 -45.07
C SER A 36 66.40 -33.45 -43.83
N GLY A 37 65.40 -33.65 -43.06
CA GLY A 37 65.51 -33.60 -41.62
C GLY A 37 65.51 -32.23 -40.98
N CYS A 38 64.30 -31.79 -40.54
CA CYS A 38 64.13 -31.24 -39.20
C CYS A 38 62.80 -31.76 -38.69
N ASN A 39 62.91 -32.77 -37.86
CA ASN A 39 61.84 -33.24 -37.03
C ASN A 39 61.69 -32.18 -35.94
N ASP A 40 60.97 -31.09 -36.24
CA ASP A 40 60.56 -30.14 -35.26
C ASP A 40 59.50 -30.86 -34.40
N HIS A 41 59.97 -31.47 -33.35
CA HIS A 41 59.19 -31.68 -32.21
C HIS A 41 58.74 -30.29 -31.81
N ALA A 42 57.55 -29.90 -32.25
CA ALA A 42 56.84 -28.80 -31.65
C ALA A 42 56.69 -29.18 -30.19
N ALA A 43 57.57 -28.66 -29.35
CA ALA A 43 57.43 -28.73 -27.91
C ALA A 43 56.02 -28.18 -27.63
N ALA A 44 55.16 -29.05 -27.10
CA ALA A 44 53.85 -28.64 -26.63
C ALA A 44 54.06 -27.36 -25.80
N PRO A 45 53.32 -26.29 -26.04
CA PRO A 45 53.49 -25.05 -25.30
C PRO A 45 53.42 -25.42 -23.81
N ILE A 46 54.51 -25.16 -23.08
CA ILE A 46 54.54 -25.29 -21.63
C ILE A 46 53.57 -24.23 -21.16
N THR A 47 52.29 -24.61 -21.06
CA THR A 47 51.26 -23.75 -20.53
C THR A 47 51.54 -23.62 -19.04
N ARG A 48 52.27 -22.56 -18.65
CA ARG A 48 52.48 -22.26 -17.23
C ARG A 48 51.13 -22.26 -16.56
N ALA A 49 51.00 -23.02 -15.48
CA ALA A 49 49.80 -23.02 -14.69
C ALA A 49 49.46 -21.57 -14.26
N ALA A 50 48.27 -21.14 -14.54
CA ALA A 50 47.83 -19.79 -14.17
C ALA A 50 47.62 -19.75 -12.65
N ILE A 51 48.15 -18.70 -12.01
CA ILE A 51 47.91 -18.49 -10.57
C ILE A 51 46.54 -17.82 -10.40
N VAL A 52 45.66 -18.46 -9.68
CA VAL A 52 44.31 -17.98 -9.46
C VAL A 52 43.94 -18.03 -7.96
N ARG A 53 43.04 -17.16 -7.53
CA ARG A 53 42.40 -17.28 -6.22
C ARG A 53 41.10 -18.02 -6.39
N THR A 54 40.85 -18.97 -5.51
CA THR A 54 39.64 -19.80 -5.56
C THR A 54 38.91 -19.77 -4.23
N GLU A 55 37.64 -20.01 -4.29
CA GLU A 55 36.74 -20.19 -3.13
C GLU A 55 35.95 -21.47 -3.34
N ILE A 56 35.68 -22.19 -2.23
CA ILE A 56 34.75 -23.33 -2.23
C ILE A 56 33.37 -22.77 -1.97
N VAL A 57 32.47 -22.93 -2.94
CA VAL A 57 31.13 -22.39 -2.85
C VAL A 57 30.29 -23.16 -1.84
N GLN A 58 29.69 -22.44 -0.94
CA GLN A 58 28.72 -22.96 0.01
C GLN A 58 27.44 -22.11 -0.04
N PRO A 59 26.27 -22.74 -0.06
CA PRO A 59 25.03 -22.01 0.07
C PRO A 59 25.01 -21.30 1.43
N ARG A 60 24.61 -20.04 1.42
CA ARG A 60 24.34 -19.25 2.63
C ARG A 60 22.88 -18.87 2.65
N ASP A 61 22.29 -18.91 3.82
CA ASP A 61 20.94 -18.40 4.01
C ASP A 61 20.98 -16.88 3.81
N ARG A 62 20.31 -16.42 2.79
CA ARG A 62 20.16 -15.00 2.50
C ARG A 62 18.70 -14.61 2.56
N GLN A 63 18.48 -13.51 3.25
CA GLN A 63 17.15 -12.96 3.44
C GLN A 63 17.14 -11.53 2.90
N ALA A 64 16.52 -11.36 1.75
CA ALA A 64 16.31 -10.02 1.21
C ALA A 64 15.37 -9.23 2.12
N SER A 65 15.60 -7.94 2.28
CA SER A 65 14.69 -7.04 2.99
C SER A 65 14.28 -5.88 2.11
N VAL A 66 13.03 -5.52 2.20
CA VAL A 66 12.47 -4.34 1.51
C VAL A 66 12.04 -3.36 2.58
N THR A 67 12.53 -2.12 2.48
CA THR A 67 12.15 -1.01 3.35
C THR A 67 11.39 0.03 2.55
N LEU A 68 10.21 0.39 3.03
CA LEU A 68 9.33 1.37 2.41
C LEU A 68 8.97 2.44 3.44
N THR A 69 8.72 3.65 2.97
CA THR A 69 8.26 4.74 3.83
C THR A 69 6.74 4.85 3.74
N GLY A 70 6.10 5.01 4.88
CA GLY A 70 4.67 5.21 5.04
C GLY A 70 4.39 6.30 6.06
N GLU A 71 3.13 6.41 6.47
CA GLU A 71 2.62 7.40 7.41
C GLU A 71 1.81 6.73 8.52
N ILE A 72 1.95 7.21 9.75
CA ILE A 72 1.16 6.74 10.88
C ILE A 72 -0.20 7.43 10.86
N GLN A 73 -1.28 6.64 10.82
CA GLN A 73 -2.66 7.12 10.84
C GLN A 73 -3.43 6.48 11.99
N ALA A 74 -4.46 7.18 12.48
CA ALA A 74 -5.40 6.56 13.40
C ALA A 74 -6.17 5.45 12.67
N ARG A 75 -6.40 4.32 13.34
CA ARG A 75 -7.19 3.23 12.77
C ARG A 75 -8.62 3.65 12.48
N PHE A 76 -9.20 4.44 13.38
CA PHE A 76 -10.56 4.97 13.24
C PHE A 76 -10.52 6.49 13.06
N ARG A 77 -11.12 6.93 11.98
CA ARG A 77 -11.31 8.33 11.67
C ARG A 77 -12.79 8.56 11.39
N ALA A 78 -13.37 9.58 12.00
CA ALA A 78 -14.75 9.98 11.78
C ALA A 78 -14.81 11.39 11.20
N ASP A 79 -15.60 11.57 10.16
CA ASP A 79 -15.95 12.88 9.63
C ASP A 79 -17.28 13.29 10.27
N LEU A 80 -17.21 14.30 11.15
CA LEU A 80 -18.33 14.78 11.95
C LEU A 80 -19.09 15.86 11.18
N SER A 81 -20.42 15.75 11.17
CA SER A 81 -21.34 16.66 10.52
C SER A 81 -22.54 16.95 11.39
N PHE A 82 -23.17 18.13 11.22
CA PHE A 82 -24.46 18.39 11.83
C PHE A 82 -25.57 17.58 11.15
N ARG A 83 -26.56 17.16 11.92
CA ARG A 83 -27.77 16.47 11.41
C ARG A 83 -28.84 17.44 10.93
N VAL A 84 -28.73 18.73 11.31
CA VAL A 84 -29.62 19.82 10.89
C VAL A 84 -28.77 20.92 10.24
N SER A 85 -29.39 21.67 9.33
CA SER A 85 -28.77 22.83 8.73
C SER A 85 -28.91 24.05 9.63
N GLY A 86 -27.98 25.00 9.59
CA GLY A 86 -28.07 26.22 10.36
C GLY A 86 -26.82 27.08 10.28
N ARG A 87 -26.87 28.26 10.90
CA ARG A 87 -25.73 29.15 11.02
C ARG A 87 -24.88 28.75 12.23
N VAL A 88 -23.56 28.63 12.06
CA VAL A 88 -22.65 28.37 13.16
C VAL A 88 -22.64 29.55 14.13
N PHE A 89 -23.09 29.33 15.35
CA PHE A 89 -23.11 30.31 16.43
C PHE A 89 -21.80 30.36 17.16
N ALA A 90 -21.23 29.22 17.51
CA ALA A 90 -19.98 29.11 18.26
C ALA A 90 -19.17 27.88 17.85
N ARG A 91 -17.86 27.98 18.00
CA ARG A 91 -16.90 26.90 17.81
C ARG A 91 -15.97 26.86 19.01
N TYR A 92 -15.76 25.68 19.58
CA TYR A 92 -15.02 25.49 20.84
C TYR A 92 -13.65 24.84 20.65
N VAL A 93 -13.42 24.21 19.48
CA VAL A 93 -12.20 23.43 19.20
C VAL A 93 -11.56 23.85 17.89
N ASP A 94 -10.24 23.67 17.79
CA ASP A 94 -9.42 23.88 16.59
C ASP A 94 -8.70 22.60 16.17
N VAL A 95 -8.07 22.64 14.99
CA VAL A 95 -7.19 21.56 14.51
C VAL A 95 -6.07 21.34 15.52
N GLY A 96 -5.81 20.08 15.85
CA GLY A 96 -4.85 19.67 16.88
C GLY A 96 -5.41 19.61 18.29
N ALA A 97 -6.64 20.09 18.53
CA ALA A 97 -7.28 19.99 19.84
C ALA A 97 -7.59 18.53 20.17
N ARG A 98 -7.32 18.14 21.42
CA ARG A 98 -7.73 16.86 21.98
C ARG A 98 -9.08 16.99 22.64
N VAL A 99 -9.99 16.11 22.32
CA VAL A 99 -11.39 16.14 22.77
C VAL A 99 -11.79 14.81 23.42
N GLN A 100 -12.76 14.89 24.33
CA GLN A 100 -13.35 13.72 24.97
C GLN A 100 -14.67 13.33 24.31
N ALA A 101 -15.09 12.07 24.50
CA ALA A 101 -16.42 11.63 24.05
C ALA A 101 -17.52 12.48 24.69
N GLY A 102 -18.50 12.96 23.90
CA GLY A 102 -19.58 13.83 24.33
C GLY A 102 -19.26 15.32 24.40
N GLU A 103 -18.00 15.72 24.26
CA GLU A 103 -17.58 17.13 24.27
C GLU A 103 -18.18 17.91 23.10
N VAL A 104 -18.65 19.14 23.37
CA VAL A 104 -19.25 20.00 22.34
C VAL A 104 -18.13 20.64 21.53
N LEU A 105 -18.14 20.39 20.22
CA LEU A 105 -17.14 20.93 19.27
C LEU A 105 -17.58 22.26 18.66
N ALA A 106 -18.87 22.34 18.30
CA ALA A 106 -19.47 23.55 17.75
C ALA A 106 -20.98 23.56 18.03
N LEU A 107 -21.59 24.74 17.89
CA LEU A 107 -22.99 24.98 18.12
C LEU A 107 -23.57 25.76 16.93
N LEU A 108 -24.74 25.34 16.44
CA LEU A 108 -25.55 26.14 15.54
C LEU A 108 -26.42 27.10 16.35
N ASP A 109 -26.93 28.16 15.68
CA ASP A 109 -27.93 29.05 16.24
C ASP A 109 -29.23 28.26 16.45
N PRO A 110 -29.66 28.04 17.69
CA PRO A 110 -30.78 27.16 17.99
C PRO A 110 -32.15 27.85 17.90
N ALA A 111 -32.24 29.12 17.52
CA ALA A 111 -33.43 29.92 17.64
C ALA A 111 -34.65 29.34 16.90
N GLU A 112 -34.47 28.79 15.72
CA GLU A 112 -35.51 28.16 14.91
C GLU A 112 -36.00 26.86 15.58
N GLN A 113 -35.08 25.96 15.92
CA GLN A 113 -35.41 24.67 16.55
C GLN A 113 -36.01 24.86 17.94
N GLN A 114 -35.61 25.89 18.68
CA GLN A 114 -36.20 26.24 19.95
C GLN A 114 -37.67 26.68 19.78
N ALA A 115 -37.94 27.51 18.74
CA ALA A 115 -39.34 27.92 18.46
C ALA A 115 -40.23 26.72 18.10
N ASP A 116 -39.67 25.74 17.34
CA ASP A 116 -40.40 24.49 17.02
C ASP A 116 -40.71 23.67 18.27
N VAL A 117 -39.79 23.55 19.22
CA VAL A 117 -40.02 22.90 20.51
C VAL A 117 -41.13 23.62 21.31
N ASP A 118 -41.12 24.95 21.32
CA ASP A 118 -42.12 25.74 22.04
C ASP A 118 -43.50 25.56 21.40
N ALA A 119 -43.60 25.58 20.07
CA ALA A 119 -44.82 25.31 19.33
C ALA A 119 -45.36 23.89 19.56
N ALA A 120 -44.52 22.87 19.48
CA ALA A 120 -44.90 21.48 19.75
C ALA A 120 -45.31 21.27 21.21
N THR A 121 -44.66 21.97 22.13
CA THR A 121 -45.08 21.95 23.57
C THR A 121 -46.47 22.52 23.77
N ALA A 122 -46.83 23.64 23.11
CA ALA A 122 -48.16 24.20 23.14
C ALA A 122 -49.18 23.25 22.53
N ALA A 123 -48.84 22.53 21.44
CA ALA A 123 -49.70 21.53 20.82
C ALA A 123 -50.01 20.34 21.76
N VAL A 124 -49.03 19.86 22.53
CA VAL A 124 -49.21 18.83 23.56
C VAL A 124 -50.20 19.31 24.63
N LEU A 125 -50.03 20.54 25.16
CA LEU A 125 -50.94 21.12 26.17
C LEU A 125 -52.38 21.26 25.66
N ALA A 126 -52.54 21.63 24.37
CA ALA A 126 -53.85 21.69 23.73
C ALA A 126 -54.50 20.30 23.62
N ALA A 127 -53.76 19.31 23.15
CA ALA A 127 -54.22 17.91 23.04
C ALA A 127 -54.58 17.28 24.42
N GLU A 128 -53.79 17.57 25.46
CA GLU A 128 -54.09 17.14 26.83
C GLU A 128 -55.41 17.74 27.33
N SER A 129 -55.70 19.00 26.98
CA SER A 129 -56.94 19.65 27.36
C SER A 129 -58.14 19.05 26.64
N GLN A 130 -58.00 18.72 25.35
CA GLN A 130 -59.02 18.03 24.56
C GLN A 130 -59.30 16.62 25.10
N LEU A 131 -58.26 15.86 25.43
CA LEU A 131 -58.38 14.54 26.04
C LEU A 131 -59.14 14.60 27.37
N ARG A 132 -58.83 15.59 28.20
CA ARG A 132 -59.51 15.78 29.48
C ARG A 132 -61.02 16.00 29.29
N VAL A 133 -61.42 16.83 28.29
CA VAL A 133 -62.86 17.07 27.98
C VAL A 133 -63.50 15.79 27.42
N ALA A 134 -62.86 15.11 26.50
CA ALA A 134 -63.37 13.88 25.90
C ALA A 134 -63.51 12.77 26.93
N LYS A 135 -62.61 12.63 27.87
CA LYS A 135 -62.68 11.66 28.99
C LYS A 135 -63.85 11.95 29.91
N VAL A 136 -64.03 13.19 30.34
CA VAL A 136 -65.17 13.57 31.17
C VAL A 136 -66.51 13.32 30.45
N THR A 137 -66.57 13.61 29.14
CA THR A 137 -67.74 13.36 28.31
C THR A 137 -68.05 11.86 28.20
N PHE A 138 -67.04 11.04 27.94
CA PHE A 138 -67.21 9.60 27.89
C PHE A 138 -67.65 9.00 29.19
N GLU A 139 -67.03 9.34 30.33
CA GLU A 139 -67.44 8.86 31.67
C GLU A 139 -68.90 9.25 32.01
N ARG A 140 -69.34 10.49 31.64
CA ARG A 140 -70.70 10.92 31.79
C ARG A 140 -71.68 10.06 30.97
N GLN A 141 -71.37 9.82 29.67
CA GLN A 141 -72.23 9.01 28.79
C GLN A 141 -72.25 7.54 29.23
N LYS A 142 -71.15 7.01 29.76
CA LYS A 142 -71.03 5.68 30.34
C LYS A 142 -71.93 5.51 31.54
N ALA A 143 -72.09 6.52 32.43
CA ALA A 143 -72.97 6.51 33.55
C ALA A 143 -74.44 6.62 33.10
N LEU A 144 -74.76 7.49 32.12
CA LEU A 144 -76.12 7.69 31.61
C LEU A 144 -76.66 6.45 30.87
N ILE A 145 -75.81 5.73 30.10
CA ILE A 145 -76.25 4.52 29.38
C ILE A 145 -76.59 3.40 30.38
N ALA A 146 -75.82 3.29 31.46
CA ALA A 146 -76.10 2.31 32.51
C ALA A 146 -77.43 2.56 33.24
N SER A 147 -77.86 3.82 33.25
CA SER A 147 -79.11 4.23 33.86
C SER A 147 -80.30 4.33 32.86
N GLY A 148 -80.07 4.04 31.58
CA GLY A 148 -81.07 4.11 30.53
C GLY A 148 -81.43 5.53 30.03
N PHE A 149 -80.65 6.56 30.39
CA PHE A 149 -80.93 7.98 30.08
C PHE A 149 -80.16 8.49 28.79
N THR A 150 -79.54 7.59 28.06
CA THR A 150 -78.87 7.94 26.74
C THR A 150 -78.98 6.79 25.74
N THR A 151 -78.69 7.06 24.47
CA THR A 151 -78.75 6.04 23.41
C THR A 151 -77.36 5.40 23.20
N ARG A 152 -77.34 4.17 22.66
CA ARG A 152 -76.11 3.49 22.28
C ARG A 152 -75.26 4.32 21.34
N THR A 153 -75.84 5.00 20.34
CA THR A 153 -75.17 5.84 19.39
C THR A 153 -74.38 6.97 20.06
N VAL A 154 -74.97 7.66 21.04
CA VAL A 154 -74.30 8.77 21.75
C VAL A 154 -73.15 8.26 22.63
N TYR A 155 -73.32 7.08 23.25
CA TYR A 155 -72.22 6.43 23.98
C TYR A 155 -71.07 6.06 23.05
N ASP A 156 -71.34 5.42 21.89
CA ASP A 156 -70.31 5.01 20.91
C ASP A 156 -69.61 6.25 20.35
N GLN A 157 -70.31 7.35 20.07
CA GLN A 157 -69.70 8.63 19.69
C GLN A 157 -68.72 9.20 20.74
N ALA A 158 -69.14 9.16 22.03
CA ALA A 158 -68.30 9.64 23.12
C ALA A 158 -67.03 8.75 23.29
N GLN A 159 -67.17 7.45 23.06
CA GLN A 159 -66.04 6.51 23.07
C GLN A 159 -65.07 6.75 21.90
N GLU A 160 -65.60 7.00 20.72
CA GLU A 160 -64.78 7.37 19.54
C GLU A 160 -64.08 8.70 19.76
N GLY A 161 -64.75 9.71 20.29
CA GLY A 161 -64.18 11.00 20.65
C GLY A 161 -63.02 10.87 21.65
N LEU A 162 -63.18 9.99 22.65
CA LEU A 162 -62.09 9.69 23.60
C LEU A 162 -60.86 9.08 22.88
N ARG A 163 -61.07 8.05 22.04
CA ARG A 163 -59.98 7.39 21.32
C ARG A 163 -59.27 8.35 20.35
N THR A 164 -60.05 9.21 19.69
CA THR A 164 -59.51 10.24 18.80
C THR A 164 -58.64 11.25 19.56
N ALA A 165 -59.10 11.69 20.75
CA ALA A 165 -58.33 12.60 21.60
C ALA A 165 -57.07 11.96 22.18
N GLU A 166 -57.12 10.66 22.52
CA GLU A 166 -55.96 9.87 22.94
C GLU A 166 -54.92 9.80 21.79
N GLY A 167 -55.36 9.47 20.58
CA GLY A 167 -54.51 9.43 19.40
C GLY A 167 -53.89 10.80 19.07
N ALA A 168 -54.65 11.88 19.20
CA ALA A 168 -54.13 13.25 18.97
C ALA A 168 -53.04 13.64 19.98
N LEU A 169 -53.20 13.26 21.26
CA LEU A 169 -52.17 13.51 22.27
C LEU A 169 -50.89 12.73 21.99
N GLU A 170 -50.98 11.47 21.62
CA GLU A 170 -49.79 10.66 21.28
C GLU A 170 -49.07 11.21 20.03
N ALA A 171 -49.81 11.67 19.01
CA ALA A 171 -49.23 12.35 17.84
C ALA A 171 -48.49 13.65 18.23
N ALA A 172 -49.11 14.50 19.06
CA ALA A 172 -48.47 15.73 19.53
C ALA A 172 -47.23 15.48 20.39
N LYS A 173 -47.22 14.42 21.22
CA LYS A 173 -46.03 14.03 21.99
C LYS A 173 -44.91 13.53 21.09
N ALA A 174 -45.22 12.77 20.03
CA ALA A 174 -44.24 12.30 19.06
C ALA A 174 -43.59 13.49 18.34
N GLU A 175 -44.37 14.48 17.91
CA GLU A 175 -43.89 15.70 17.28
C GLU A 175 -42.98 16.52 18.22
N LEU A 176 -43.35 16.65 19.49
CA LEU A 176 -42.49 17.29 20.50
C LEU A 176 -41.16 16.54 20.67
N GLY A 177 -41.18 15.19 20.61
CA GLY A 177 -39.96 14.37 20.61
C GLY A 177 -39.05 14.71 19.45
N THR A 178 -39.60 14.73 18.23
CA THR A 178 -38.86 15.08 17.00
C THR A 178 -38.24 16.49 17.06
N SER A 179 -39.02 17.49 17.54
CA SER A 179 -38.53 18.86 17.69
C SER A 179 -37.38 18.97 18.71
N ARG A 180 -37.48 18.23 19.82
CA ARG A 180 -36.42 18.18 20.84
C ARG A 180 -35.14 17.53 20.31
N ASP A 181 -35.26 16.46 19.53
CA ASP A 181 -34.14 15.82 18.90
C ASP A 181 -33.46 16.78 17.90
N ALA A 182 -34.24 17.49 17.08
CA ALA A 182 -33.73 18.49 16.16
C ALA A 182 -32.96 19.62 16.89
N LEU A 183 -33.48 20.09 18.01
CA LEU A 183 -32.80 21.05 18.89
C LEU A 183 -31.48 20.45 19.44
N GLY A 184 -31.49 19.19 19.87
CA GLY A 184 -30.31 18.49 20.35
C GLY A 184 -29.23 18.38 19.27
N TYR A 185 -29.59 18.25 17.99
CA TYR A 185 -28.67 18.15 16.84
C TYR A 185 -28.04 19.50 16.48
N THR A 186 -28.45 20.62 17.05
CA THR A 186 -27.74 21.90 16.90
C THR A 186 -26.39 21.92 17.60
N ALA A 187 -26.14 21.05 18.58
CA ALA A 187 -24.87 20.88 19.25
C ALA A 187 -24.10 19.69 18.66
N LEU A 188 -23.01 19.97 17.93
CA LEU A 188 -22.12 18.93 17.43
C LEU A 188 -21.19 18.47 18.54
N ARG A 189 -21.23 17.17 18.82
CA ARG A 189 -20.41 16.54 19.86
C ARG A 189 -19.46 15.51 19.28
N ALA A 190 -18.33 15.34 19.96
CA ALA A 190 -17.40 14.24 19.63
C ALA A 190 -18.03 12.90 20.01
N GLU A 191 -18.02 11.94 19.09
CA GLU A 191 -18.55 10.58 19.34
C GLU A 191 -17.58 9.72 20.16
N ALA A 192 -16.27 10.03 20.10
CA ALA A 192 -15.21 9.34 20.82
C ALA A 192 -14.12 10.33 21.24
N ALA A 193 -13.26 9.92 22.17
CA ALA A 193 -12.05 10.67 22.49
C ALA A 193 -11.06 10.61 21.33
N GLY A 194 -10.34 11.70 21.08
CA GLY A 194 -9.40 11.77 19.97
C GLY A 194 -8.84 13.15 19.72
N VAL A 195 -8.25 13.34 18.53
CA VAL A 195 -7.65 14.58 18.07
C VAL A 195 -8.36 15.07 16.81
N VAL A 196 -8.72 16.36 16.78
CA VAL A 196 -9.29 17.02 15.60
C VAL A 196 -8.19 17.18 14.54
N THR A 197 -8.34 16.53 13.39
CA THR A 197 -7.33 16.54 12.31
C THR A 197 -7.66 17.50 11.19
N ALA A 198 -8.94 17.84 10.99
CA ALA A 198 -9.37 18.82 10.01
C ALA A 198 -10.59 19.59 10.50
N ARG A 199 -10.74 20.82 10.00
CA ARG A 199 -11.83 21.73 10.31
C ARG A 199 -12.28 22.47 9.04
N ASN A 200 -13.56 22.37 8.73
CA ASN A 200 -14.17 22.92 7.52
C ASN A 200 -15.38 23.80 7.86
N LEU A 201 -15.33 24.52 8.97
CA LEU A 201 -16.39 25.48 9.35
C LEU A 201 -15.79 26.72 10.04
N GLU A 202 -16.52 27.83 9.92
CA GLU A 202 -16.22 29.10 10.60
C GLU A 202 -17.47 29.64 11.29
N VAL A 203 -17.24 30.41 12.38
CA VAL A 203 -18.34 31.09 13.08
C VAL A 203 -19.04 32.08 12.15
N GLY A 204 -20.37 32.06 12.14
CA GLY A 204 -21.20 32.86 11.24
C GLY A 204 -21.48 32.22 9.87
N GLN A 205 -20.79 31.16 9.50
CA GLN A 205 -21.03 30.38 8.26
C GLN A 205 -22.36 29.61 8.38
N VAL A 206 -23.06 29.45 7.26
CA VAL A 206 -24.20 28.52 7.14
C VAL A 206 -23.70 27.17 6.66
N VAL A 207 -24.00 26.10 7.39
CA VAL A 207 -23.67 24.73 7.05
C VAL A 207 -24.92 23.91 6.74
N GLN A 208 -24.77 22.92 5.88
CA GLN A 208 -25.85 22.01 5.52
C GLN A 208 -25.81 20.75 6.38
N ALA A 209 -26.95 20.11 6.54
CA ALA A 209 -27.02 18.78 7.17
C ALA A 209 -26.13 17.79 6.38
N ALA A 210 -25.46 16.89 7.10
CA ALA A 210 -24.55 15.88 6.56
C ALA A 210 -23.28 16.43 5.84
N GLN A 211 -23.03 17.74 5.89
CA GLN A 211 -21.77 18.32 5.40
C GLN A 211 -20.67 18.08 6.44
N PRO A 212 -19.55 17.41 6.08
CA PRO A 212 -18.42 17.21 7.00
C PRO A 212 -17.79 18.53 7.44
N VAL A 213 -17.76 18.77 8.75
CA VAL A 213 -17.24 20.02 9.33
C VAL A 213 -16.01 19.82 10.19
N PHE A 214 -15.83 18.65 10.79
CA PHE A 214 -14.60 18.24 11.46
C PHE A 214 -14.22 16.84 11.04
N SER A 215 -12.91 16.55 11.05
CA SER A 215 -12.40 15.18 11.03
C SER A 215 -11.75 14.87 12.37
N LEU A 216 -12.19 13.79 13.00
CA LEU A 216 -11.69 13.32 14.29
C LEU A 216 -10.90 12.02 14.08
N ALA A 217 -9.63 12.02 14.43
CA ALA A 217 -8.84 10.82 14.59
C ALA A 217 -9.03 10.29 16.01
N GLN A 218 -9.65 9.13 16.16
CA GLN A 218 -9.93 8.56 17.47
C GLN A 218 -8.65 8.09 18.16
N ASP A 219 -8.57 8.27 19.46
CA ASP A 219 -7.48 7.75 20.27
C ASP A 219 -7.49 6.21 20.28
N GLY A 220 -6.31 5.60 20.41
CA GLY A 220 -6.16 4.15 20.51
C GLY A 220 -5.25 3.57 19.43
N GLU A 221 -5.74 2.56 18.72
CA GLU A 221 -4.97 1.80 17.75
C GLU A 221 -4.55 2.64 16.54
N ARG A 222 -3.31 2.43 16.10
CA ARG A 222 -2.70 3.13 14.97
C ARG A 222 -2.29 2.14 13.89
N ASP A 223 -2.41 2.56 12.66
CA ASP A 223 -1.93 1.82 11.50
C ASP A 223 -0.80 2.62 10.84
N ALA A 224 0.25 1.92 10.40
CA ALA A 224 1.21 2.46 9.44
C ALA A 224 0.68 2.18 8.03
N VAL A 225 0.47 3.22 7.25
CA VAL A 225 -0.11 3.15 5.91
C VAL A 225 0.99 3.31 4.88
N PHE A 226 1.12 2.33 4.00
CA PHE A 226 2.11 2.29 2.92
C PHE A 226 1.39 2.23 1.59
N ASP A 227 1.83 3.03 0.63
CA ASP A 227 1.42 2.91 -0.77
C ASP A 227 2.55 2.21 -1.54
N ILE A 228 2.33 0.94 -1.91
CA ILE A 228 3.36 0.05 -2.47
C ILE A 228 3.05 -0.34 -3.91
N TYR A 229 4.06 -0.57 -4.73
CA TYR A 229 3.87 -1.09 -6.07
C TYR A 229 3.41 -2.56 -6.03
N GLU A 230 2.51 -2.92 -6.94
CA GLU A 230 1.93 -4.28 -7.04
C GLU A 230 3.02 -5.37 -7.12
N SER A 231 4.12 -5.10 -7.83
CA SER A 231 5.23 -6.03 -7.98
C SER A 231 5.88 -6.45 -6.66
N LEU A 232 5.77 -5.65 -5.61
CA LEU A 232 6.31 -5.94 -4.29
C LEU A 232 5.39 -6.86 -3.45
N LEU A 233 4.11 -6.98 -3.82
CA LEU A 233 3.16 -7.86 -3.12
C LEU A 233 3.32 -9.33 -3.47
N PHE A 234 3.87 -9.63 -4.65
CA PHE A 234 4.04 -11.01 -5.15
C PHE A 234 5.40 -11.62 -4.77
N GLY A 235 6.22 -10.92 -3.98
CA GLY A 235 7.45 -11.49 -3.42
C GLY A 235 7.15 -12.58 -2.36
N ASP A 236 8.02 -13.59 -2.27
CA ASP A 236 7.99 -14.59 -1.20
C ASP A 236 8.37 -13.94 0.15
N LEU A 237 7.41 -13.23 0.75
CA LEU A 237 7.61 -12.57 2.03
C LEU A 237 7.57 -13.60 3.17
N ASP A 238 8.45 -13.42 4.15
CA ASP A 238 8.51 -14.23 5.35
C ASP A 238 7.61 -13.60 6.40
N ASP A 239 6.41 -14.16 6.57
CA ASP A 239 5.41 -13.70 7.53
C ASP A 239 4.88 -12.26 7.26
N SER A 240 3.67 -11.99 7.69
CA SER A 240 3.05 -10.65 7.62
C SER A 240 3.63 -9.66 8.64
N ARG A 241 4.76 -9.98 9.28
CA ARG A 241 5.39 -9.16 10.31
C ARG A 241 6.26 -8.06 9.69
N VAL A 242 6.01 -6.83 10.10
CA VAL A 242 6.70 -5.64 9.62
C VAL A 242 7.44 -4.99 10.78
N SER A 243 8.74 -4.76 10.63
CA SER A 243 9.50 -3.95 11.58
C SER A 243 9.32 -2.48 11.21
N LEU A 244 8.88 -1.67 12.15
CA LEU A 244 8.59 -0.25 11.97
C LEU A 244 9.61 0.60 12.72
N ALA A 245 10.09 1.68 12.12
CA ALA A 245 10.96 2.66 12.77
C ALA A 245 10.54 4.07 12.32
N LEU A 246 10.55 5.06 13.21
CA LEU A 246 10.32 6.44 12.81
C LEU A 246 11.45 6.94 11.91
N VAL A 247 11.10 7.66 10.84
CA VAL A 247 12.10 8.25 9.94
C VAL A 247 12.88 9.37 10.63
N SER A 248 12.22 10.12 11.53
CA SER A 248 12.84 11.21 12.31
C SER A 248 13.73 10.72 13.45
N ASP A 249 13.48 9.52 13.96
CA ASP A 249 14.21 8.91 15.08
C ASP A 249 14.20 7.39 14.91
N PRO A 250 15.21 6.80 14.22
CA PRO A 250 15.25 5.37 13.92
C PRO A 250 15.36 4.46 15.16
N ASP A 251 15.69 5.00 16.32
CA ASP A 251 15.75 4.24 17.58
C ASP A 251 14.34 3.97 18.14
N VAL A 252 13.36 4.77 17.72
CA VAL A 252 11.94 4.55 18.06
C VAL A 252 11.35 3.51 17.11
N THR A 253 11.30 2.28 17.59
CA THR A 253 10.84 1.12 16.82
C THR A 253 9.55 0.52 17.38
N ALA A 254 8.81 -0.16 16.52
CA ALA A 254 7.67 -0.99 16.87
C ALA A 254 7.60 -2.20 15.93
N SER A 255 6.83 -3.20 16.30
CA SER A 255 6.43 -4.27 15.39
C SER A 255 5.00 -4.05 14.89
N GLY A 256 4.70 -4.53 13.71
CA GLY A 256 3.36 -4.51 13.16
C GLY A 256 3.07 -5.75 12.33
N HIS A 257 1.82 -5.95 12.00
CA HIS A 257 1.40 -6.99 11.06
C HIS A 257 0.48 -6.39 9.99
N VAL A 258 0.55 -6.92 8.78
CA VAL A 258 -0.33 -6.51 7.69
C VAL A 258 -1.77 -6.87 8.05
N ARG A 259 -2.62 -5.85 8.20
CA ARG A 259 -4.02 -5.98 8.54
C ARG A 259 -4.93 -5.92 7.33
N GLU A 260 -4.59 -5.06 6.39
CA GLU A 260 -5.45 -4.77 5.24
C GLU A 260 -4.57 -4.48 4.02
N VAL A 261 -4.91 -5.10 2.90
CA VAL A 261 -4.36 -4.79 1.58
C VAL A 261 -5.52 -4.34 0.72
N SER A 262 -5.46 -3.13 0.18
CA SER A 262 -6.51 -2.62 -0.70
C SER A 262 -6.64 -3.50 -1.93
N PRO A 263 -7.84 -3.94 -2.31
CA PRO A 263 -8.04 -4.71 -3.54
C PRO A 263 -7.98 -3.83 -4.81
N ALA A 264 -7.92 -2.51 -4.64
CA ALA A 264 -7.90 -1.55 -5.75
C ALA A 264 -6.53 -0.88 -5.84
N ILE A 265 -6.03 -0.77 -7.06
CA ILE A 265 -4.84 0.02 -7.40
C ILE A 265 -5.25 1.48 -7.55
N ASP A 266 -4.53 2.40 -6.94
CA ASP A 266 -4.69 3.82 -7.20
C ASP A 266 -4.20 4.14 -8.62
N ALA A 267 -5.12 4.61 -9.47
CA ALA A 267 -4.84 4.84 -10.89
C ALA A 267 -3.83 5.99 -11.15
N LYS A 268 -3.60 6.87 -10.18
CA LYS A 268 -2.67 8.00 -10.32
C LYS A 268 -1.24 7.62 -9.97
N SER A 269 -1.07 6.84 -8.90
CA SER A 269 0.25 6.43 -8.39
C SER A 269 0.67 5.03 -8.83
N ALA A 270 -0.25 4.22 -9.38
CA ALA A 270 -0.07 2.80 -9.67
C ALA A 270 0.37 1.99 -8.44
N THR A 271 -0.10 2.39 -7.25
CA THR A 271 0.22 1.75 -5.98
C THR A 271 -1.00 1.11 -5.34
N ILE A 272 -0.75 0.15 -4.48
CA ILE A 272 -1.75 -0.51 -3.63
C ILE A 272 -1.52 -0.04 -2.19
N ARG A 273 -2.59 0.35 -1.53
CA ARG A 273 -2.53 0.77 -0.13
C ARG A 273 -2.52 -0.44 0.79
N VAL A 274 -1.52 -0.50 1.66
CA VAL A 274 -1.35 -1.53 2.68
C VAL A 274 -1.38 -0.87 4.05
N LYS A 275 -2.22 -1.39 4.95
CA LYS A 275 -2.30 -0.94 6.33
C LYS A 275 -1.69 -2.00 7.24
N VAL A 276 -0.73 -1.59 8.02
CA VAL A 276 0.00 -2.39 8.99
C VAL A 276 -0.43 -1.94 10.39
N ALA A 277 -1.08 -2.83 11.14
CA ALA A 277 -1.44 -2.56 12.52
C ALA A 277 -0.19 -2.49 13.38
N ILE A 278 0.02 -1.37 14.06
CA ILE A 278 1.17 -1.15 14.95
C ILE A 278 0.85 -1.80 16.30
N GLN A 279 1.74 -2.65 16.78
CA GLN A 279 1.65 -3.25 18.12
C GLN A 279 2.34 -2.32 19.11
N ASP A 280 1.65 -1.97 20.19
CA ASP A 280 2.16 -1.12 21.27
C ASP A 280 2.89 0.15 20.78
N PRO A 281 2.18 1.04 20.04
CA PRO A 281 2.83 2.22 19.46
C PRO A 281 3.39 3.13 20.55
N SER A 282 4.68 3.47 20.45
CA SER A 282 5.31 4.45 21.31
C SER A 282 4.57 5.81 21.24
N ALA A 283 4.56 6.57 22.32
CA ALA A 283 4.00 7.92 22.36
C ALA A 283 4.63 8.85 21.29
N ALA A 284 5.90 8.62 20.94
CA ALA A 284 6.61 9.36 19.89
C ALA A 284 6.08 9.08 18.46
N MET A 285 5.43 7.95 18.25
CA MET A 285 4.81 7.60 16.96
C MET A 285 3.49 8.34 16.77
N THR A 286 3.53 9.67 16.62
CA THR A 286 2.35 10.52 16.50
C THR A 286 1.67 10.38 15.13
N LEU A 287 0.39 10.76 15.05
CA LEU A 287 -0.35 10.79 13.79
C LEU A 287 0.33 11.72 12.79
N GLY A 288 0.42 11.31 11.52
CA GLY A 288 1.12 12.05 10.47
C GLY A 288 2.63 11.85 10.44
N SER A 289 3.23 11.14 11.42
CA SER A 289 4.66 10.87 11.41
C SER A 289 5.03 9.90 10.29
N ALA A 290 6.15 10.20 9.60
CA ALA A 290 6.73 9.28 8.63
C ALA A 290 7.37 8.08 9.32
N VAL A 291 7.07 6.88 8.84
CA VAL A 291 7.57 5.61 9.37
C VAL A 291 8.18 4.77 8.25
N ALA A 292 9.35 4.18 8.52
CA ALA A 292 9.97 3.18 7.67
C ALA A 292 9.48 1.79 8.09
N GLY A 293 8.88 1.06 7.16
CA GLY A 293 8.44 -0.32 7.34
C GLY A 293 9.38 -1.26 6.61
N THR A 294 10.00 -2.19 7.32
CA THR A 294 10.91 -3.20 6.77
C THR A 294 10.27 -4.58 6.86
N VAL A 295 10.13 -5.21 5.70
CA VAL A 295 9.68 -6.59 5.56
C VAL A 295 10.83 -7.44 5.07
N LYS A 296 10.97 -8.64 5.59
CA LYS A 296 11.98 -9.61 5.17
C LYS A 296 11.34 -10.65 4.25
N ALA A 297 12.04 -11.00 3.18
CA ALA A 297 11.65 -12.13 2.34
C ALA A 297 12.00 -13.45 3.04
N LYS A 298 11.44 -14.57 2.61
CA LYS A 298 11.85 -15.90 3.08
C LYS A 298 13.33 -16.10 2.81
N ALA A 299 14.03 -16.66 3.78
CA ALA A 299 15.43 -17.02 3.61
C ALA A 299 15.57 -18.03 2.47
N GLN A 300 16.43 -17.72 1.51
CA GLN A 300 16.77 -18.60 0.41
C GLN A 300 18.23 -18.98 0.49
N GLN A 301 18.52 -20.26 0.27
CA GLN A 301 19.89 -20.71 0.16
C GLN A 301 20.45 -20.31 -1.21
N GLN A 302 21.35 -19.36 -1.21
CA GLN A 302 21.98 -18.86 -2.43
C GLN A 302 23.49 -18.90 -2.31
N ILE A 303 24.17 -19.14 -3.44
CA ILE A 303 25.61 -19.05 -3.53
C ILE A 303 25.95 -17.61 -3.92
N ALA A 304 26.70 -16.92 -3.07
CA ALA A 304 27.18 -15.59 -3.32
C ALA A 304 28.65 -15.66 -3.76
N LEU A 305 29.04 -14.97 -4.81
CA LEU A 305 30.39 -14.88 -5.33
C LEU A 305 30.77 -13.42 -5.54
N PRO A 306 32.03 -13.03 -5.34
CA PRO A 306 32.52 -11.71 -5.73
C PRO A 306 32.27 -11.44 -7.22
N TRP A 307 32.06 -10.20 -7.62
CA TRP A 307 31.89 -9.82 -9.03
C TRP A 307 33.03 -10.24 -9.92
N SER A 308 34.28 -10.32 -9.37
CA SER A 308 35.45 -10.77 -10.06
C SER A 308 35.42 -12.23 -10.55
N ALA A 309 34.52 -13.04 -9.97
CA ALA A 309 34.31 -14.43 -10.38
C ALA A 309 33.48 -14.57 -11.64
N LEU A 310 32.76 -13.51 -12.06
CA LEU A 310 31.93 -13.54 -13.24
C LEU A 310 32.76 -13.56 -14.50
N ALA A 311 32.43 -14.48 -15.40
CA ALA A 311 32.94 -14.63 -16.76
C ALA A 311 31.77 -14.71 -17.75
N ALA A 312 32.06 -14.80 -19.03
CA ALA A 312 31.06 -14.96 -20.07
C ALA A 312 31.36 -16.21 -20.90
N ALA A 313 30.35 -17.04 -21.12
CA ALA A 313 30.36 -18.14 -22.08
C ALA A 313 29.50 -17.75 -23.29
N GLY A 314 30.07 -17.07 -24.27
CA GLY A 314 29.30 -16.44 -25.34
C GLY A 314 28.40 -15.32 -24.77
N SER A 315 27.09 -15.44 -24.95
CA SER A 315 26.09 -14.49 -24.44
C SER A 315 25.55 -14.82 -23.02
N LYS A 316 26.03 -15.90 -22.40
CA LYS A 316 25.54 -16.35 -21.07
C LYS A 316 26.55 -16.02 -20.00
N ALA A 317 26.04 -15.69 -18.82
CA ALA A 317 26.89 -15.56 -17.63
C ALA A 317 27.48 -16.92 -17.25
N ALA A 318 28.74 -16.90 -16.83
CA ALA A 318 29.48 -18.11 -16.48
C ALA A 318 30.46 -17.83 -15.35
N VAL A 319 30.98 -18.86 -14.73
CA VAL A 319 32.11 -18.80 -13.79
C VAL A 319 33.15 -19.84 -14.13
N TRP A 320 34.40 -19.58 -13.75
CA TRP A 320 35.44 -20.57 -13.85
C TRP A 320 35.44 -21.49 -12.67
N THR A 321 35.25 -22.79 -12.91
CA THR A 321 35.38 -23.85 -11.88
C THR A 321 36.72 -24.56 -12.04
N VAL A 322 37.28 -25.05 -10.94
CA VAL A 322 38.53 -25.83 -10.95
C VAL A 322 38.20 -27.24 -10.50
N ASP A 323 38.57 -28.20 -11.35
CA ASP A 323 38.50 -29.62 -10.97
C ASP A 323 39.64 -29.91 -9.97
N PRO A 324 39.37 -30.36 -8.76
CA PRO A 324 40.39 -30.58 -7.77
C PRO A 324 41.32 -31.74 -8.08
N ALA A 325 40.91 -32.74 -8.89
CA ALA A 325 41.70 -33.89 -9.29
C ALA A 325 42.72 -33.58 -10.40
N THR A 326 42.28 -32.85 -11.43
CA THR A 326 43.08 -32.50 -12.61
C THR A 326 43.74 -31.14 -12.49
N LYS A 327 43.31 -30.29 -11.57
CA LYS A 327 43.71 -28.88 -11.42
C LYS A 327 43.58 -28.09 -12.72
N THR A 328 42.51 -28.35 -13.46
CA THR A 328 42.19 -27.64 -14.70
C THR A 328 40.97 -26.75 -14.56
N ALA A 329 40.98 -25.61 -15.26
CA ALA A 329 39.89 -24.66 -15.29
C ALA A 329 38.84 -25.07 -16.34
N ALA A 330 37.56 -25.05 -15.92
CA ALA A 330 36.42 -25.27 -16.78
C ALA A 330 35.46 -24.07 -16.70
N LEU A 331 34.95 -23.62 -17.84
CA LEU A 331 33.99 -22.53 -17.89
C LEU A 331 32.57 -23.10 -17.76
N LYS A 332 31.87 -22.74 -16.67
CA LYS A 332 30.56 -23.28 -16.33
C LYS A 332 29.49 -22.20 -16.43
N PRO A 333 28.47 -22.36 -17.28
CA PRO A 333 27.36 -21.42 -17.35
C PRO A 333 26.57 -21.43 -16.04
N VAL A 334 26.14 -20.23 -15.62
CA VAL A 334 25.37 -20.03 -14.38
C VAL A 334 24.16 -19.12 -14.66
N THR A 335 23.13 -19.27 -13.84
CA THR A 335 21.98 -18.36 -13.80
C THR A 335 22.17 -17.40 -12.64
N ILE A 336 22.08 -16.10 -12.94
CA ILE A 336 22.20 -15.04 -11.93
C ILE A 336 20.80 -14.81 -11.34
N GLY A 337 20.66 -14.92 -10.03
CA GLY A 337 19.44 -14.61 -9.28
C GLY A 337 19.35 -13.14 -8.83
N GLY A 338 20.51 -12.45 -8.71
CA GLY A 338 20.54 -11.05 -8.30
C GLY A 338 21.93 -10.47 -8.20
N TYR A 339 21.99 -9.16 -8.05
CA TYR A 339 23.23 -8.39 -7.89
C TYR A 339 23.19 -7.64 -6.57
N GLU A 340 24.25 -7.71 -5.79
CA GLU A 340 24.46 -6.93 -4.57
C GLU A 340 25.67 -5.99 -4.72
N ALA A 341 25.91 -5.16 -3.73
CA ALA A 341 26.94 -4.13 -3.81
C ALA A 341 28.36 -4.67 -4.11
N ARG A 342 28.69 -5.88 -3.65
CA ARG A 342 30.01 -6.50 -3.83
C ARG A 342 29.96 -7.93 -4.34
N GLU A 343 28.79 -8.53 -4.44
CA GLU A 343 28.60 -9.94 -4.74
C GLU A 343 27.52 -10.12 -5.81
N VAL A 344 27.62 -11.22 -6.54
CA VAL A 344 26.58 -11.72 -7.43
C VAL A 344 25.98 -12.99 -6.82
N LEU A 345 24.67 -13.07 -6.85
CA LEU A 345 23.93 -14.22 -6.33
C LEU A 345 23.68 -15.20 -7.47
N ILE A 346 24.11 -16.43 -7.28
CA ILE A 346 23.91 -17.49 -8.26
C ILE A 346 22.73 -18.34 -7.84
N GLU A 347 21.72 -18.38 -8.71
CA GLU A 347 20.49 -19.14 -8.51
C GLU A 347 20.63 -20.60 -8.94
N ALA A 348 21.34 -20.84 -10.06
CA ALA A 348 21.55 -22.18 -10.59
C ALA A 348 22.86 -22.28 -11.36
N GLY A 349 23.35 -23.53 -11.53
CA GLY A 349 24.55 -23.81 -12.30
C GLY A 349 25.76 -24.22 -11.45
N LEU A 350 25.77 -24.00 -10.14
CA LEU A 350 26.81 -24.45 -9.22
C LEU A 350 26.26 -25.46 -8.21
N LYS A 351 27.14 -26.35 -7.78
CA LYS A 351 26.86 -27.30 -6.69
C LYS A 351 27.64 -26.90 -5.44
N PRO A 352 27.07 -27.11 -4.23
CA PRO A 352 27.82 -26.94 -3.00
C PRO A 352 29.11 -27.75 -3.01
N GLY A 353 30.21 -27.15 -2.58
CA GLY A 353 31.53 -27.78 -2.55
C GLY A 353 32.36 -27.63 -3.84
N GLU A 354 31.80 -27.07 -4.91
CA GLU A 354 32.61 -26.77 -6.11
C GLU A 354 33.60 -25.64 -5.81
N ARG A 355 34.77 -25.72 -6.44
CA ARG A 355 35.82 -24.69 -6.34
C ARG A 355 35.69 -23.72 -7.51
N VAL A 356 35.44 -22.46 -7.20
CA VAL A 356 35.26 -21.38 -8.19
C VAL A 356 36.42 -20.39 -8.12
N VAL A 357 36.89 -19.93 -9.28
CA VAL A 357 37.90 -18.88 -9.38
C VAL A 357 37.23 -17.53 -9.06
N ILE A 358 37.71 -16.86 -8.04
CA ILE A 358 37.24 -15.54 -7.62
C ILE A 358 38.15 -14.40 -8.11
N ASP A 359 39.39 -14.70 -8.49
CA ASP A 359 40.31 -13.73 -9.05
C ASP A 359 41.30 -14.40 -9.99
N GLY A 360 41.82 -13.68 -11.02
CA GLY A 360 42.71 -14.21 -12.06
C GLY A 360 42.00 -14.91 -13.22
N GLY A 361 40.65 -14.95 -13.23
CA GLY A 361 39.86 -15.67 -14.24
C GLY A 361 39.89 -15.07 -15.66
N LYS A 362 40.26 -13.80 -15.83
CA LYS A 362 40.18 -13.07 -17.12
C LYS A 362 41.09 -13.63 -18.23
N LEU A 363 42.18 -14.28 -17.86
CA LEU A 363 43.20 -14.82 -18.78
C LEU A 363 43.13 -16.34 -18.90
N LEU A 364 42.13 -16.98 -18.31
CA LEU A 364 41.98 -18.42 -18.35
C LEU A 364 41.39 -18.90 -19.69
N SER A 365 41.85 -20.07 -20.09
CA SER A 365 41.29 -20.84 -21.20
C SER A 365 40.74 -22.16 -20.68
N VAL A 366 39.76 -22.72 -21.39
CA VAL A 366 39.15 -24.00 -21.02
C VAL A 366 40.19 -25.10 -21.04
N GLY A 367 40.29 -25.89 -19.99
CA GLY A 367 41.29 -26.97 -19.83
C GLY A 367 42.66 -26.50 -19.37
N GLN A 368 42.89 -25.21 -19.14
CA GLN A 368 44.15 -24.68 -18.66
C GLN A 368 44.45 -25.16 -17.25
N ALA A 369 45.72 -25.60 -17.03
CA ALA A 369 46.20 -25.93 -15.69
C ALA A 369 46.25 -24.66 -14.81
N VAL A 370 45.81 -24.76 -13.60
CA VAL A 370 45.79 -23.68 -12.60
C VAL A 370 46.53 -24.09 -11.33
N THR A 371 47.13 -23.09 -10.69
CA THR A 371 47.69 -23.22 -9.34
C THR A 371 46.96 -22.23 -8.45
N TYR A 372 46.50 -22.67 -7.33
CA TYR A 372 45.79 -21.83 -6.35
C TYR A 372 46.38 -22.05 -4.94
N GLU A 373 46.52 -20.97 -4.20
CA GLU A 373 46.88 -21.04 -2.78
C GLU A 373 45.65 -21.40 -1.96
N GLY A 374 45.88 -22.15 -0.91
CA GLY A 374 44.91 -22.87 -0.14
C GLY A 374 43.69 -22.06 0.31
N ASP A 375 42.66 -22.79 0.71
CA ASP A 375 41.44 -22.23 1.26
C ASP A 375 41.76 -21.23 2.35
N PRO A 376 41.13 -20.00 2.35
CA PRO A 376 41.12 -19.21 3.55
C PRO A 376 40.31 -19.99 4.59
N SER A 377 40.97 -20.30 5.69
CA SER A 377 40.44 -20.97 6.89
C SER A 377 39.27 -20.17 7.49
#